data_612e2a4633e2bbdd93e6fcb49d572562
#
_entry.id   612e2a4633e2bbdd93e6fcb49d572562
#
_cell.length_a   1.000
_cell.length_b   1.000
_cell.length_c   1.000
_cell.angle_alpha   90.00
_cell.angle_beta   90.00
_cell.angle_gamma   90.00
#
_symmetry.space_group_name_H-M   'P 1'
#
loop_
_entity.id
_entity.type
_entity.pdbx_description
1 polymer ?
#
loop_
_entity_poly.entity_id
_entity_poly.type
_entity_poly.pdbx_seq_one_letter_code
_entity_poly.pdbx_strand_id
1 'polypeptide(L)'
;TDCAVGKRTSARFFTDLLNENNKKAAMIYTGQTGWLQGGEYGFIFDSTLNDFVSGELENAIVDCYLKENPDFIFLEGQSALRNPSGPCGSEFFVSGKAKYAILVHPPKRVYYDDDAHWGDSPSVESEIALVNAYGAEVIALVLNTQGCSMEELKAFQEDYYEKLKIPVLLPIEEGVNAILPVFLAL
;
A
#
# COMPACT_ATOMS: atom_id res chain seq x y z
N THR A 1 -5.18 -0.69 -4.96
CA THR A 1 -5.95 -1.40 -6.00
C THR A 1 -5.83 -0.75 -7.38
N ASP A 2 -5.13 0.40 -7.48
CA ASP A 2 -4.93 1.10 -8.74
C ASP A 2 -3.73 2.06 -8.67
N CYS A 3 -3.36 2.71 -9.80
CA CYS A 3 -2.34 3.75 -9.87
C CYS A 3 -2.79 5.06 -9.23
N ALA A 4 -1.83 5.85 -8.76
CA ALA A 4 -2.03 7.21 -8.23
C ALA A 4 -3.13 7.36 -7.16
N VAL A 5 -3.36 6.32 -6.35
CA VAL A 5 -4.40 6.32 -5.30
C VAL A 5 -3.89 6.69 -3.90
N GLY A 6 -2.63 7.11 -3.78
CA GLY A 6 -2.06 7.58 -2.50
C GLY A 6 -1.29 6.52 -1.70
N LYS A 7 -0.83 5.42 -2.32
CA LYS A 7 -0.09 4.35 -1.64
C LYS A 7 1.13 4.85 -0.87
N ARG A 8 1.96 5.71 -1.49
CA ARG A 8 3.11 6.30 -0.81
C ARG A 8 2.73 7.20 0.35
N THR A 9 1.73 8.06 0.17
CA THR A 9 1.23 8.95 1.24
C THR A 9 0.79 8.13 2.44
N SER A 10 0.05 7.04 2.20
CA SER A 10 -0.39 6.14 3.25
C SER A 10 0.79 5.46 3.95
N ALA A 11 1.77 4.94 3.19
CA ALA A 11 2.97 4.32 3.77
C ALA A 11 3.74 5.30 4.66
N ARG A 12 3.88 6.56 4.27
CA ARG A 12 4.49 7.60 5.09
C ARG A 12 3.72 7.85 6.38
N PHE A 13 2.40 8.00 6.30
CA PHE A 13 1.58 8.21 7.49
C PHE A 13 1.70 7.05 8.50
N PHE A 14 1.79 5.82 8.02
CA PHE A 14 1.98 4.67 8.91
C PHE A 14 3.39 4.61 9.51
N THR A 15 4.41 4.97 8.70
CA THR A 15 5.79 5.08 9.20
C THR A 15 5.88 6.15 10.28
N ASP A 16 5.32 7.33 10.03
CA ASP A 16 5.32 8.44 10.99
C ASP A 16 4.55 8.06 12.26
N LEU A 17 3.34 7.47 12.12
CA LEU A 17 2.53 7.01 13.26
C LEU A 17 3.31 6.07 14.20
N LEU A 18 4.00 5.08 13.65
CA LEU A 18 4.76 4.13 14.46
C LEU A 18 5.94 4.79 15.14
N ASN A 19 6.68 5.65 14.43
CA ASN A 19 7.81 6.39 15.00
C ASN A 19 7.36 7.34 16.12
N GLU A 20 6.22 8.00 15.99
CA GLU A 20 5.61 8.81 17.04
C GLU A 20 5.17 7.99 18.27
N ASN A 21 4.94 6.70 18.10
CA ASN A 21 4.51 5.77 19.15
C ASN A 21 5.64 4.84 19.65
N ASN A 22 6.90 5.28 19.58
CA ASN A 22 8.08 4.58 20.07
C ASN A 22 8.33 3.20 19.42
N LYS A 23 7.90 3.03 18.18
CA LYS A 23 8.26 1.91 17.34
C LYS A 23 9.17 2.41 16.23
N LYS A 24 10.23 1.70 15.93
CA LYS A 24 11.11 2.08 14.84
C LYS A 24 10.54 1.57 13.52
N ALA A 25 10.10 2.47 12.66
CA ALA A 25 9.56 2.14 11.36
C ALA A 25 10.33 2.84 10.25
N ALA A 26 10.57 2.13 9.15
CA ALA A 26 11.21 2.65 7.95
C ALA A 26 10.35 2.38 6.71
N MET A 27 10.53 3.20 5.68
CA MET A 27 9.83 3.05 4.41
C MET A 27 10.82 2.82 3.27
N ILE A 28 10.55 1.83 2.45
CA ILE A 28 11.27 1.56 1.21
C ILE A 28 10.43 2.09 0.06
N TYR A 29 10.96 3.08 -0.66
CA TYR A 29 10.32 3.59 -1.87
C TYR A 29 10.55 2.63 -3.05
N THR A 30 9.60 2.61 -3.99
CA THR A 30 9.66 1.78 -5.20
C THR A 30 9.43 2.59 -6.48
N GLY A 31 9.37 3.90 -6.38
CA GLY A 31 9.12 4.79 -7.50
C GLY A 31 10.00 6.04 -7.48
N GLN A 32 10.11 6.68 -8.65
CA GLN A 32 10.92 7.88 -8.85
C GLN A 32 10.52 9.04 -7.92
N THR A 33 9.27 9.14 -7.54
CA THR A 33 8.83 10.21 -6.65
C THR A 33 9.36 10.02 -5.23
N GLY A 34 9.50 8.78 -4.74
CA GLY A 34 10.13 8.49 -3.45
C GLY A 34 11.60 8.89 -3.45
N TRP A 35 12.31 8.54 -4.52
CA TRP A 35 13.69 8.96 -4.73
C TRP A 35 13.84 10.48 -4.78
N LEU A 36 13.03 11.17 -5.60
CA LEU A 36 13.06 12.64 -5.73
C LEU A 36 12.71 13.37 -4.42
N GLN A 37 11.97 12.75 -3.53
CA GLN A 37 11.63 13.28 -2.20
C GLN A 37 12.69 12.95 -1.13
N GLY A 38 13.84 12.40 -1.53
CA GLY A 38 14.93 12.09 -0.62
C GLY A 38 14.73 10.80 0.18
N GLY A 39 13.96 9.84 -0.34
CA GLY A 39 13.87 8.51 0.26
C GLY A 39 15.26 7.89 0.37
N GLU A 40 15.60 7.36 1.54
CA GLU A 40 16.93 6.81 1.82
C GLU A 40 17.07 5.38 1.28
N TYR A 41 16.04 4.56 1.47
CA TYR A 41 16.01 3.17 1.06
C TYR A 41 15.03 2.93 -0.06
N GLY A 42 15.44 2.23 -1.09
CA GLY A 42 14.54 1.86 -2.18
C GLY A 42 15.19 1.80 -3.55
N PHE A 43 14.37 1.65 -4.56
CA PHE A 43 14.77 1.61 -5.96
C PHE A 43 13.63 2.10 -6.86
N ILE A 44 13.92 2.35 -8.14
CA ILE A 44 12.88 2.74 -9.11
C ILE A 44 12.46 1.48 -9.87
N PHE A 45 11.31 0.92 -9.48
CA PHE A 45 10.78 -0.32 -10.03
C PHE A 45 10.62 -0.25 -11.56
N ASP A 46 9.99 0.82 -12.07
CA ASP A 46 9.70 0.99 -13.50
C ASP A 46 10.95 1.09 -14.39
N SER A 47 12.13 1.37 -13.81
CA SER A 47 13.40 1.44 -14.54
C SER A 47 14.33 0.25 -14.28
N THR A 48 13.88 -0.70 -13.45
CA THR A 48 14.66 -1.89 -13.13
C THR A 48 14.31 -3.01 -14.10
N LEU A 49 15.35 -3.63 -14.71
CA LEU A 49 15.14 -4.78 -15.56
C LEU A 49 14.53 -5.93 -14.76
N ASN A 50 13.58 -6.65 -15.35
CA ASN A 50 12.81 -7.69 -14.67
C ASN A 50 13.65 -8.69 -13.89
N ASP A 51 14.77 -9.13 -14.47
CA ASP A 51 15.70 -10.12 -13.85
C ASP A 51 16.38 -9.59 -12.57
N PHE A 52 16.40 -8.28 -12.37
CA PHE A 52 17.04 -7.64 -11.22
C PHE A 52 16.05 -7.15 -10.17
N VAL A 53 14.75 -7.10 -10.46
CA VAL A 53 13.74 -6.55 -9.54
C VAL A 53 13.78 -7.22 -8.17
N SER A 54 13.84 -8.53 -8.11
CA SER A 54 13.89 -9.27 -6.84
C SER A 54 15.16 -8.96 -6.04
N GLY A 55 16.31 -8.85 -6.73
CA GLY A 55 17.59 -8.50 -6.11
C GLY A 55 17.63 -7.05 -5.60
N GLU A 56 17.11 -6.11 -6.35
CA GLU A 56 17.01 -4.70 -5.90
C GLU A 56 16.07 -4.55 -4.70
N LEU A 57 14.94 -5.26 -4.71
CA LEU A 57 14.03 -5.28 -3.57
C LEU A 57 14.70 -5.88 -2.32
N GLU A 58 15.36 -7.04 -2.47
CA GLU A 58 16.12 -7.67 -1.38
C GLU A 58 17.20 -6.73 -0.85
N ASN A 59 17.99 -6.12 -1.75
CA ASN A 59 19.04 -5.18 -1.38
C ASN A 59 18.50 -4.00 -0.56
N ALA A 60 17.39 -3.40 -1.00
CA ALA A 60 16.76 -2.29 -0.30
C ALA A 60 16.28 -2.69 1.10
N ILE A 61 15.69 -3.88 1.25
CA ILE A 61 15.22 -4.41 2.55
C ILE A 61 16.41 -4.69 3.47
N VAL A 62 17.44 -5.37 2.96
CA VAL A 62 18.62 -5.73 3.75
C VAL A 62 19.41 -4.49 4.18
N ASP A 63 19.62 -3.54 3.26
CA ASP A 63 20.33 -2.29 3.57
C ASP A 63 19.59 -1.48 4.65
N CYS A 64 18.27 -1.33 4.51
CA CYS A 64 17.43 -0.70 5.51
C CYS A 64 17.52 -1.41 6.87
N TYR A 65 17.41 -2.74 6.88
CA TYR A 65 17.46 -3.53 8.11
C TYR A 65 18.81 -3.42 8.81
N LEU A 66 19.91 -3.53 8.08
CA LEU A 66 21.28 -3.48 8.66
C LEU A 66 21.63 -2.11 9.22
N LYS A 67 21.13 -1.03 8.61
CA LYS A 67 21.41 0.34 9.06
C LYS A 67 20.50 0.79 10.20
N GLU A 68 19.22 0.46 10.08
CA GLU A 68 18.20 0.99 10.99
C GLU A 68 17.76 -0.01 12.06
N ASN A 69 17.84 -1.30 11.80
CA ASN A 69 17.25 -2.35 12.65
C ASN A 69 15.81 -2.00 13.07
N PRO A 70 14.89 -1.75 12.12
CA PRO A 70 13.55 -1.30 12.42
C PRO A 70 12.64 -2.43 12.91
N ASP A 71 11.62 -2.08 13.71
CA ASP A 71 10.54 -3.00 14.08
C ASP A 71 9.62 -3.27 12.88
N PHE A 72 9.44 -2.27 12.00
CA PHE A 72 8.57 -2.33 10.81
C PHE A 72 9.25 -1.77 9.57
N ILE A 73 9.07 -2.43 8.44
CA ILE A 73 9.45 -1.93 7.12
C ILE A 73 8.19 -1.86 6.25
N PHE A 74 7.86 -0.66 5.79
CA PHE A 74 6.79 -0.45 4.82
C PHE A 74 7.37 -0.44 3.41
N LEU A 75 6.92 -1.37 2.56
CA LEU A 75 7.21 -1.35 1.13
C LEU A 75 6.17 -0.47 0.43
N GLU A 76 6.61 0.56 -0.27
CA GLU A 76 5.71 1.39 -1.07
C GLU A 76 5.08 0.54 -2.18
N GLY A 77 3.75 0.48 -2.24
CA GLY A 77 3.06 -0.20 -3.32
C GLY A 77 3.19 0.58 -4.65
N GLN A 78 3.46 -0.12 -5.73
CA GLN A 78 3.55 0.41 -7.09
C GLN A 78 2.36 -0.12 -7.90
N SER A 79 1.76 0.70 -8.80
CA SER A 79 0.64 0.31 -9.64
C SER A 79 -0.43 -0.52 -8.91
N ALA A 80 -0.90 -1.63 -9.50
CA ALA A 80 -1.73 -2.63 -8.87
C ALA A 80 -1.44 -4.02 -9.46
N LEU A 81 -1.75 -5.08 -8.70
CA LEU A 81 -1.45 -6.47 -9.08
C LEU A 81 -2.05 -6.86 -10.45
N ARG A 82 -3.20 -6.29 -10.80
CA ARG A 82 -3.95 -6.62 -12.01
C ARG A 82 -4.18 -5.44 -12.95
N ASN A 83 -3.52 -4.30 -12.71
CA ASN A 83 -3.67 -3.15 -13.61
C ASN A 83 -3.04 -3.49 -14.98
N PRO A 84 -3.81 -3.46 -16.08
CA PRO A 84 -3.33 -3.87 -17.39
C PRO A 84 -2.29 -2.90 -17.98
N SER A 85 -2.23 -1.65 -17.52
CA SER A 85 -1.20 -0.70 -17.95
C SER A 85 0.18 -0.99 -17.36
N GLY A 86 0.26 -1.75 -16.26
CA GLY A 86 1.51 -2.09 -15.58
C GLY A 86 1.25 -2.95 -14.34
N PRO A 87 0.99 -4.26 -14.49
CA PRO A 87 0.79 -5.13 -13.33
C PRO A 87 2.06 -5.21 -12.50
N CYS A 88 1.93 -4.97 -11.20
CA CYS A 88 3.06 -4.90 -10.29
C CYS A 88 2.62 -5.15 -8.84
N GLY A 89 3.52 -5.69 -8.04
CA GLY A 89 3.33 -5.84 -6.60
C GLY A 89 3.41 -7.28 -6.10
N SER A 90 3.34 -8.28 -6.97
CA SER A 90 3.56 -9.68 -6.62
C SER A 90 4.95 -9.90 -5.99
N GLU A 91 5.93 -9.14 -6.44
CA GLU A 91 7.31 -9.17 -5.98
C GLU A 91 7.43 -8.83 -4.49
N PHE A 92 6.60 -7.94 -3.98
CA PHE A 92 6.61 -7.57 -2.56
C PHE A 92 6.25 -8.78 -1.67
N PHE A 93 5.38 -9.65 -2.13
CA PHE A 93 4.98 -10.86 -1.43
C PHE A 93 5.95 -12.02 -1.68
N VAL A 94 6.30 -12.27 -2.95
CA VAL A 94 7.09 -13.44 -3.36
C VAL A 94 8.57 -13.25 -3.01
N SER A 95 9.16 -12.13 -3.38
CA SER A 95 10.58 -11.81 -3.17
C SER A 95 10.81 -11.06 -1.85
N GLY A 96 10.03 -10.02 -1.58
CA GLY A 96 10.12 -9.21 -0.37
C GLY A 96 9.57 -9.88 0.89
N LYS A 97 8.86 -11.00 0.76
CA LYS A 97 8.27 -11.76 1.88
C LYS A 97 7.35 -10.92 2.78
N ALA A 98 6.70 -9.90 2.22
CA ALA A 98 5.70 -9.13 2.96
C ALA A 98 4.58 -10.06 3.43
N LYS A 99 4.32 -10.06 4.74
CA LYS A 99 3.29 -10.91 5.37
C LYS A 99 1.94 -10.20 5.46
N TYR A 100 1.97 -8.89 5.52
CA TYR A 100 0.80 -8.05 5.70
C TYR A 100 0.70 -7.03 4.59
N ALA A 101 -0.51 -6.70 4.19
CA ALA A 101 -0.79 -5.69 3.19
C ALA A 101 -1.85 -4.71 3.70
N ILE A 102 -1.73 -3.47 3.28
CA ILE A 102 -2.76 -2.45 3.42
C ILE A 102 -3.18 -2.06 2.01
N LEU A 103 -4.43 -2.29 1.66
CA LEU A 103 -4.95 -1.90 0.36
C LEU A 103 -5.30 -0.41 0.36
N VAL A 104 -4.99 0.28 -0.73
CA VAL A 104 -5.45 1.65 -0.97
C VAL A 104 -6.41 1.63 -2.16
N HIS A 105 -7.63 2.10 -1.97
CA HIS A 105 -8.72 1.95 -2.93
C HIS A 105 -9.46 3.28 -3.17
N PRO A 106 -9.68 3.67 -4.43
CA PRO A 106 -10.53 4.80 -4.81
C PRO A 106 -11.98 4.33 -5.01
N PRO A 107 -12.90 4.54 -4.06
CA PRO A 107 -14.22 3.90 -4.07
C PRO A 107 -15.12 4.34 -5.23
N LYS A 108 -14.87 5.50 -5.82
CA LYS A 108 -15.63 6.00 -6.99
C LYS A 108 -15.02 5.63 -8.33
N ARG A 109 -13.82 5.07 -8.36
CA ARG A 109 -13.16 4.71 -9.62
C ARG A 109 -13.66 3.35 -10.10
N VAL A 110 -14.31 3.35 -11.26
CA VAL A 110 -14.88 2.15 -11.88
C VAL A 110 -13.85 1.45 -12.77
N TYR A 111 -13.03 2.23 -13.46
CA TYR A 111 -12.03 1.73 -14.41
C TYR A 111 -10.63 1.91 -13.88
N TYR A 112 -9.70 1.05 -14.31
CA TYR A 112 -8.27 1.26 -14.05
C TYR A 112 -7.80 2.60 -14.64
N ASP A 113 -6.99 3.34 -13.89
CA ASP A 113 -6.46 4.66 -14.25
C ASP A 113 -7.55 5.69 -14.60
N ASP A 114 -8.81 5.44 -14.18
CA ASP A 114 -10.00 6.25 -14.52
C ASP A 114 -10.28 6.31 -16.03
N ASP A 115 -9.89 5.28 -16.78
CA ASP A 115 -10.06 5.18 -18.23
C ASP A 115 -10.66 3.83 -18.62
N ALA A 116 -11.85 3.88 -19.27
CA ALA A 116 -12.59 2.71 -19.72
C ALA A 116 -11.82 1.79 -20.69
N HIS A 117 -10.78 2.29 -21.36
CA HIS A 117 -9.94 1.47 -22.24
C HIS A 117 -9.15 0.39 -21.46
N TRP A 118 -8.88 0.62 -20.19
CA TRP A 118 -8.17 -0.33 -19.32
C TRP A 118 -9.09 -1.38 -18.67
N GLY A 119 -10.40 -1.23 -18.86
CA GLY A 119 -11.41 -2.13 -18.28
C GLY A 119 -11.73 -1.85 -16.83
N ASP A 120 -12.66 -2.63 -16.28
CA ASP A 120 -13.19 -2.45 -14.95
C ASP A 120 -12.15 -2.77 -13.87
N SER A 121 -12.07 -1.92 -12.86
CA SER A 121 -11.33 -2.21 -11.63
C SER A 121 -12.01 -3.36 -10.87
N PRO A 122 -11.25 -4.34 -10.37
CA PRO A 122 -11.82 -5.44 -9.61
C PRO A 122 -12.32 -4.98 -8.23
N SER A 123 -13.25 -5.73 -7.65
CA SER A 123 -13.72 -5.46 -6.29
C SER A 123 -12.59 -5.59 -5.26
N VAL A 124 -12.73 -4.89 -4.13
CA VAL A 124 -11.78 -4.96 -3.02
C VAL A 124 -11.65 -6.39 -2.49
N GLU A 125 -12.76 -7.12 -2.39
CA GLU A 125 -12.78 -8.52 -1.95
C GLU A 125 -11.96 -9.42 -2.88
N SER A 126 -12.01 -9.16 -4.19
CA SER A 126 -11.22 -9.91 -5.18
C SER A 126 -9.73 -9.60 -5.07
N GLU A 127 -9.36 -8.35 -4.76
CA GLU A 127 -7.96 -7.97 -4.47
C GLU A 127 -7.46 -8.61 -3.17
N ILE A 128 -8.28 -8.65 -2.12
CA ILE A 128 -7.96 -9.35 -0.87
C ILE A 128 -7.71 -10.84 -1.12
N ALA A 129 -8.60 -11.49 -1.89
CA ALA A 129 -8.43 -12.89 -2.23
C ALA A 129 -7.12 -13.16 -2.98
N LEU A 130 -6.72 -12.25 -3.87
CA LEU A 130 -5.46 -12.34 -4.60
C LEU A 130 -4.25 -12.16 -3.69
N VAL A 131 -4.27 -11.18 -2.79
CA VAL A 131 -3.19 -10.97 -1.79
C VAL A 131 -3.06 -12.21 -0.90
N ASN A 132 -4.17 -12.78 -0.45
CA ASN A 132 -4.18 -14.00 0.35
C ASN A 132 -3.59 -15.20 -0.44
N ALA A 133 -3.82 -15.28 -1.75
CA ALA A 133 -3.24 -16.31 -2.60
C ALA A 133 -1.70 -16.20 -2.72
N TYR A 134 -1.14 -15.00 -2.53
CA TYR A 134 0.31 -14.79 -2.40
C TYR A 134 0.85 -15.11 -1.00
N GLY A 135 -0.01 -15.49 -0.05
CA GLY A 135 0.38 -15.86 1.31
C GLY A 135 0.52 -14.67 2.27
N ALA A 136 -0.03 -13.52 1.91
CA ALA A 136 -0.08 -12.33 2.76
C ALA A 136 -1.51 -12.06 3.25
N GLU A 137 -1.64 -11.34 4.36
CA GLU A 137 -2.92 -10.96 4.96
C GLU A 137 -3.18 -9.46 4.75
N VAL A 138 -4.41 -9.11 4.33
CA VAL A 138 -4.83 -7.70 4.26
C VAL A 138 -5.35 -7.28 5.64
N ILE A 139 -4.65 -6.35 6.28
CA ILE A 139 -4.93 -5.92 7.66
C ILE A 139 -5.71 -4.61 7.75
N ALA A 140 -5.82 -3.85 6.67
CA ALA A 140 -6.62 -2.63 6.59
C ALA A 140 -6.92 -2.24 5.15
N LEU A 141 -7.96 -1.42 4.98
CA LEU A 141 -8.31 -0.72 3.76
C LEU A 141 -8.16 0.78 3.98
N VAL A 142 -7.50 1.47 3.06
CA VAL A 142 -7.41 2.93 2.99
C VAL A 142 -8.25 3.40 1.82
N LEU A 143 -9.13 4.36 2.04
CA LEU A 143 -9.91 4.97 0.97
C LEU A 143 -9.22 6.23 0.44
N ASN A 144 -9.04 6.29 -0.87
CA ASN A 144 -8.71 7.54 -1.55
C ASN A 144 -10.00 8.35 -1.71
N THR A 145 -10.00 9.53 -1.16
CA THR A 145 -11.20 10.36 -0.97
C THR A 145 -11.49 11.29 -2.13
N GLN A 146 -10.69 11.23 -3.19
CA GLN A 146 -10.82 12.10 -4.35
C GLN A 146 -12.22 12.01 -4.98
N GLY A 147 -12.87 13.16 -5.11
CA GLY A 147 -14.19 13.26 -5.73
C GLY A 147 -15.36 12.76 -4.86
N CYS A 148 -15.13 12.47 -3.58
CA CYS A 148 -16.15 12.05 -2.63
C CYS A 148 -16.55 13.19 -1.70
N SER A 149 -17.84 13.29 -1.35
CA SER A 149 -18.30 14.08 -0.21
C SER A 149 -18.04 13.33 1.11
N MET A 150 -18.05 14.04 2.23
CA MET A 150 -17.90 13.40 3.55
C MET A 150 -19.02 12.38 3.86
N GLU A 151 -20.23 12.65 3.39
CA GLU A 151 -21.36 11.72 3.54
C GLU A 151 -21.10 10.41 2.78
N GLU A 152 -20.66 10.51 1.53
CA GLU A 152 -20.30 9.35 0.72
C GLU A 152 -19.12 8.56 1.34
N LEU A 153 -18.10 9.28 1.84
CA LEU A 153 -16.95 8.64 2.48
C LEU A 153 -17.35 7.82 3.70
N LYS A 154 -18.24 8.38 4.55
CA LYS A 154 -18.75 7.65 5.70
C LYS A 154 -19.58 6.43 5.31
N ALA A 155 -20.39 6.55 4.27
CA ALA A 155 -21.16 5.42 3.77
C ALA A 155 -20.23 4.31 3.20
N PHE A 156 -19.18 4.66 2.44
CA PHE A 156 -18.20 3.70 1.96
C PHE A 156 -17.40 3.07 3.11
N GLN A 157 -16.98 3.89 4.10
CA GLN A 157 -16.24 3.41 5.26
C GLN A 157 -17.05 2.35 6.04
N GLU A 158 -18.32 2.64 6.30
CA GLU A 158 -19.23 1.72 7.01
C GLU A 158 -19.51 0.45 6.18
N ASP A 159 -19.84 0.58 4.90
CA ASP A 159 -20.13 -0.55 4.02
C ASP A 159 -18.92 -1.51 3.89
N TYR A 160 -17.70 -0.96 3.66
CA TYR A 160 -16.50 -1.80 3.61
C TYR A 160 -16.15 -2.39 4.97
N TYR A 161 -16.32 -1.66 6.07
CA TYR A 161 -16.08 -2.22 7.40
C TYR A 161 -17.01 -3.40 7.69
N GLU A 162 -18.31 -3.26 7.37
CA GLU A 162 -19.29 -4.32 7.56
C GLU A 162 -19.00 -5.58 6.71
N LYS A 163 -18.50 -5.39 5.50
CA LYS A 163 -18.17 -6.49 4.57
C LYS A 163 -16.85 -7.17 4.92
N LEU A 164 -15.83 -6.39 5.23
CA LEU A 164 -14.46 -6.88 5.32
C LEU A 164 -14.03 -7.22 6.74
N LYS A 165 -14.66 -6.59 7.76
CA LYS A 165 -14.31 -6.72 9.19
C LYS A 165 -12.85 -6.38 9.51
N ILE A 166 -12.23 -5.53 8.73
CA ILE A 166 -10.92 -4.92 8.95
C ILE A 166 -11.05 -3.41 9.06
N PRO A 167 -10.10 -2.69 9.67
CA PRO A 167 -10.11 -1.22 9.71
C PRO A 167 -10.21 -0.61 8.32
N VAL A 168 -11.10 0.37 8.16
CA VAL A 168 -11.25 1.18 6.94
C VAL A 168 -10.91 2.63 7.29
N LEU A 169 -9.86 3.17 6.67
CA LEU A 169 -9.22 4.41 7.07
C LEU A 169 -9.49 5.53 6.04
N LEU A 170 -9.66 6.73 6.55
CA LEU A 170 -9.73 7.99 5.80
C LEU A 170 -8.53 8.88 6.23
N PRO A 171 -7.31 8.62 5.73
CA PRO A 171 -6.11 9.23 6.29
C PRO A 171 -6.05 10.75 6.26
N ILE A 172 -6.66 11.37 5.26
CA ILE A 172 -6.67 12.83 5.09
C ILE A 172 -7.68 13.48 6.05
N GLU A 173 -8.85 12.85 6.21
CA GLU A 173 -9.98 13.40 6.96
C GLU A 173 -9.92 13.06 8.46
N GLU A 174 -9.44 11.86 8.79
CA GLU A 174 -9.49 11.32 10.16
C GLU A 174 -8.11 10.95 10.72
N GLY A 175 -7.07 11.01 9.88
CA GLY A 175 -5.75 10.48 10.24
C GLY A 175 -5.71 8.95 10.25
N VAL A 176 -4.62 8.41 10.78
CA VAL A 176 -4.35 6.96 10.72
C VAL A 176 -4.25 6.28 12.09
N ASN A 177 -4.59 6.99 13.16
CA ASN A 177 -4.44 6.46 14.53
C ASN A 177 -5.24 5.18 14.80
N ALA A 178 -6.35 4.99 14.11
CA ALA A 178 -7.22 3.83 14.29
C ALA A 178 -6.54 2.48 13.97
N ILE A 179 -5.46 2.48 13.17
CA ILE A 179 -4.72 1.25 12.84
C ILE A 179 -3.64 0.91 13.87
N LEU A 180 -3.26 1.83 14.74
CA LEU A 180 -2.15 1.62 15.68
C LEU A 180 -2.30 0.33 16.52
N PRO A 181 -3.49 0.00 17.10
CA PRO A 181 -3.66 -1.25 17.83
C PRO A 181 -3.39 -2.50 16.98
N VAL A 182 -3.70 -2.45 15.67
CA VAL A 182 -3.42 -3.56 14.75
C VAL A 182 -1.92 -3.74 14.59
N PHE A 183 -1.16 -2.66 14.32
CA PHE A 183 0.29 -2.73 14.22
C PHE A 183 0.97 -3.22 15.51
N LEU A 184 0.48 -2.79 16.67
CA LEU A 184 1.04 -3.19 17.95
C LEU A 184 0.77 -4.66 18.31
N ALA A 185 -0.17 -5.31 17.62
CA ALA A 185 -0.51 -6.73 17.80
C ALA A 185 0.29 -7.67 16.87
N LEU A 186 1.01 -7.13 15.86
CA LEU A 186 1.86 -7.89 14.93
C LEU A 186 3.24 -8.18 15.54
#